data_e7944a41f7bbe4d519bd651d803379a0
#
_entry.id   e7944a41f7bbe4d519bd651d803379a0
#
_cell.length_a   1.000
_cell.length_b   1.000
_cell.length_c   1.000
_cell.angle_alpha   90.00
_cell.angle_beta   90.00
_cell.angle_gamma   90.00
#
_symmetry.space_group_name_H-M   'P 1'
#
loop_
_entity.id
_entity.type
_entity.pdbx_description
1 polymer ?
#
loop_
_entity_poly.entity_id
_entity_poly.type
_entity_poly.pdbx_seq_one_letter_code
_entity_poly.pdbx_strand_id
1 'polypeptide(L)'
;MTGGWPTVIIIKKEEHNMKFSSKVEKCGLSPMRKFHPYAVAAKARGVNIYHLNIGQPDVQTPPAFFEAVRHFEQPVLAYAPSPGIPELIDAIQNYYDKLDMHFDKSEIYVTAGGSEALQIALQCILDDGDEILIPEPFYPNYNTMTRTCGASIRPIPTCPEEGYRYAEREKIESLINEHTRAIMVTNPGNPTGVVLSHEEMEMLVDVAQKHDLFLIGDEAYREFVYGGEKLQSFGEFADRAGDNIIVIDTVSKRFSACGARIGCLISKNKEFMNHAMKYCQARLSVATLDQIASAALYTVGPEYFAAVRDEYKKRRDTLCRKLGEIPGVVFDVPGGAFYVMAALPVDDADKFQQWLLEEFSDNGETVMMAPGGSMYATPGKGKNEVRMAYVIESHKIERAMDILKKAIEVYNAR
;
A
#
# COMPACT_ATOMS: atom_id res chain seq x y z
N MET A 1 -8.02 -21.70 19.52
CA MET A 1 -8.97 -20.65 19.96
C MET A 1 -9.51 -20.00 18.68
N THR A 2 -10.76 -20.35 18.34
CA THR A 2 -11.44 -19.92 17.11
C THR A 2 -12.07 -18.56 17.35
N GLY A 3 -11.34 -17.49 17.01
CA GLY A 3 -11.89 -16.13 17.00
C GLY A 3 -12.84 -15.96 15.81
N GLY A 4 -14.12 -16.11 16.02
CA GLY A 4 -15.15 -15.82 15.01
C GLY A 4 -15.18 -14.32 14.70
N TRP A 5 -14.97 -13.96 13.44
CA TRP A 5 -15.21 -12.62 12.91
C TRP A 5 -16.71 -12.36 12.85
N PRO A 6 -17.17 -11.15 13.13
CA PRO A 6 -18.60 -10.87 13.12
C PRO A 6 -19.19 -11.08 11.72
N THR A 7 -20.30 -11.81 11.69
CA THR A 7 -21.19 -12.00 10.55
C THR A 7 -21.54 -10.63 9.95
N VAL A 8 -21.49 -10.52 8.64
CA VAL A 8 -21.98 -9.33 7.93
C VAL A 8 -23.46 -9.16 8.28
N ILE A 9 -23.75 -8.18 9.12
CA ILE A 9 -25.12 -7.81 9.44
C ILE A 9 -25.66 -7.05 8.23
N ILE A 10 -26.55 -7.70 7.47
CA ILE A 10 -27.40 -7.01 6.50
C ILE A 10 -28.41 -6.21 7.32
N ILE A 11 -28.11 -4.94 7.54
CA ILE A 11 -29.04 -4.00 8.19
C ILE A 11 -30.17 -3.77 7.21
N LYS A 12 -31.37 -4.35 7.47
CA LYS A 12 -32.60 -3.89 6.85
C LYS A 12 -32.75 -2.41 7.18
N LYS A 13 -32.98 -1.57 6.16
CA LYS A 13 -33.30 -0.16 6.30
C LYS A 13 -34.63 -0.04 7.08
N GLU A 14 -34.55 0.05 8.40
CA GLU A 14 -35.61 0.64 9.20
C GLU A 14 -35.41 2.16 9.07
N GLU A 15 -36.53 2.90 8.95
CA GLU A 15 -36.52 4.36 8.81
C GLU A 15 -36.00 5.00 10.12
N HIS A 16 -34.69 5.06 10.28
CA HIS A 16 -34.06 5.83 11.33
C HIS A 16 -33.95 7.29 10.88
N ASN A 17 -34.54 8.19 11.65
CA ASN A 17 -34.49 9.65 11.42
C ASN A 17 -33.10 10.27 11.66
N MET A 18 -32.10 9.47 12.01
CA MET A 18 -30.71 9.90 12.20
C MET A 18 -29.98 9.99 10.85
N LYS A 19 -29.32 11.13 10.61
CA LYS A 19 -28.49 11.35 9.43
C LYS A 19 -27.04 11.02 9.75
N PHE A 20 -26.40 10.21 8.89
CA PHE A 20 -24.97 10.00 8.92
C PHE A 20 -24.22 11.06 8.10
N SER A 21 -22.90 11.14 8.28
CA SER A 21 -22.05 12.01 7.47
C SER A 21 -22.12 11.60 6.01
N SER A 22 -22.45 12.55 5.12
CA SER A 22 -22.46 12.31 3.68
C SER A 22 -21.09 11.89 3.11
N LYS A 23 -19.99 12.23 3.81
CA LYS A 23 -18.64 11.80 3.46
C LYS A 23 -18.48 10.28 3.65
N VAL A 24 -18.95 9.74 4.78
CA VAL A 24 -18.89 8.30 5.07
C VAL A 24 -19.88 7.51 4.21
N GLU A 25 -21.06 8.05 3.92
CA GLU A 25 -22.04 7.39 3.03
C GLU A 25 -21.50 7.17 1.60
N LYS A 26 -20.57 8.01 1.16
CA LYS A 26 -19.87 7.86 -0.13
C LYS A 26 -18.74 6.82 -0.09
N CYS A 27 -18.36 6.33 1.09
CA CYS A 27 -17.31 5.32 1.25
C CYS A 27 -17.88 3.91 1.15
N GLY A 28 -17.22 3.03 0.39
CA GLY A 28 -17.54 1.60 0.37
C GLY A 28 -16.77 0.84 1.46
N LEU A 29 -17.20 -0.39 1.74
CA LEU A 29 -16.39 -1.34 2.51
C LEU A 29 -15.13 -1.70 1.70
N SER A 30 -14.10 -2.20 2.42
CA SER A 30 -12.85 -2.62 1.77
C SER A 30 -13.12 -3.67 0.67
N PRO A 31 -12.85 -3.38 -0.59
CA PRO A 31 -13.08 -4.31 -1.69
C PRO A 31 -12.17 -5.54 -1.60
N MET A 32 -11.03 -5.42 -0.94
CA MET A 32 -10.10 -6.53 -0.70
C MET A 32 -10.71 -7.64 0.17
N ARG A 33 -11.79 -7.34 0.92
CA ARG A 33 -12.49 -8.29 1.79
C ARG A 33 -13.78 -8.83 1.18
N LYS A 34 -14.19 -8.37 0.01
CA LYS A 34 -15.42 -8.75 -0.69
C LYS A 34 -15.57 -10.28 -0.81
N PHE A 35 -14.48 -10.96 -1.11
CA PHE A 35 -14.47 -12.41 -1.33
C PHE A 35 -14.22 -13.24 -0.07
N HIS A 36 -14.05 -12.62 1.09
CA HIS A 36 -13.80 -13.35 2.33
C HIS A 36 -14.88 -14.39 2.67
N PRO A 37 -16.19 -14.10 2.56
CA PRO A 37 -17.24 -15.09 2.83
C PRO A 37 -17.14 -16.32 1.92
N TYR A 38 -16.84 -16.12 0.64
CA TYR A 38 -16.67 -17.21 -0.34
C TYR A 38 -15.43 -18.07 -0.01
N ALA A 39 -14.33 -17.43 0.43
CA ALA A 39 -13.14 -18.15 0.84
C ALA A 39 -13.38 -18.99 2.12
N VAL A 40 -14.14 -18.48 3.08
CA VAL A 40 -14.56 -19.24 4.27
C VAL A 40 -15.41 -20.44 3.87
N ALA A 41 -16.38 -20.27 2.97
CA ALA A 41 -17.23 -21.34 2.47
C ALA A 41 -16.42 -22.41 1.69
N ALA A 42 -15.45 -22.00 0.85
CA ALA A 42 -14.56 -22.90 0.14
C ALA A 42 -13.72 -23.76 1.12
N LYS A 43 -13.13 -23.14 2.11
CA LYS A 43 -12.37 -23.85 3.17
C LYS A 43 -13.25 -24.84 3.95
N ALA A 44 -14.50 -24.48 4.24
CA ALA A 44 -15.44 -25.39 4.89
C ALA A 44 -15.79 -26.63 4.04
N ARG A 45 -15.67 -26.53 2.70
CA ARG A 45 -15.77 -27.67 1.77
C ARG A 45 -14.47 -28.47 1.63
N GLY A 46 -13.40 -28.11 2.36
CA GLY A 46 -12.10 -28.77 2.30
C GLY A 46 -11.19 -28.27 1.16
N VAL A 47 -11.53 -27.18 0.50
CA VAL A 47 -10.70 -26.59 -0.58
C VAL A 47 -9.53 -25.81 0.03
N ASN A 48 -8.31 -26.14 -0.38
CA ASN A 48 -7.11 -25.38 -0.06
C ASN A 48 -7.00 -24.16 -0.98
N ILE A 49 -6.76 -22.97 -0.40
CA ILE A 49 -6.70 -21.71 -1.15
C ILE A 49 -5.29 -21.12 -1.09
N TYR A 50 -4.68 -20.91 -2.25
CA TYR A 50 -3.46 -20.13 -2.37
C TYR A 50 -3.81 -18.63 -2.38
N HIS A 51 -3.45 -17.93 -1.30
CA HIS A 51 -3.79 -16.53 -1.10
C HIS A 51 -2.75 -15.60 -1.74
N LEU A 52 -3.06 -15.07 -2.91
CA LEU A 52 -2.30 -14.02 -3.61
C LEU A 52 -2.97 -12.64 -3.50
N ASN A 53 -4.06 -12.53 -2.76
CA ASN A 53 -4.83 -11.30 -2.59
C ASN A 53 -4.34 -10.39 -1.47
N ILE A 54 -3.57 -10.91 -0.51
CA ILE A 54 -3.14 -10.19 0.70
C ILE A 54 -1.67 -9.80 0.57
N GLY A 55 -1.38 -8.50 0.70
CA GLY A 55 -0.02 -7.96 0.70
C GLY A 55 0.59 -7.89 2.10
N GLN A 56 0.68 -9.02 2.77
CA GLN A 56 1.36 -9.15 4.05
C GLN A 56 2.61 -10.00 3.88
N PRO A 57 3.82 -9.44 4.12
CA PRO A 57 5.07 -10.20 4.07
C PRO A 57 5.04 -11.39 5.03
N ASP A 58 5.66 -12.49 4.64
CA ASP A 58 5.79 -13.72 5.43
C ASP A 58 7.24 -14.03 5.88
N VAL A 59 8.21 -13.23 5.44
CA VAL A 59 9.57 -13.29 5.96
C VAL A 59 9.55 -12.91 7.44
N GLN A 60 10.35 -13.60 8.24
CA GLN A 60 10.34 -13.40 9.69
C GLN A 60 10.64 -11.96 10.10
N THR A 61 9.83 -11.41 11.00
CA THR A 61 10.14 -10.16 11.69
C THR A 61 11.46 -10.29 12.44
N PRO A 62 12.38 -9.33 12.36
CA PRO A 62 13.65 -9.41 13.09
C PRO A 62 13.46 -9.67 14.58
N PRO A 63 14.22 -10.62 15.17
CA PRO A 63 14.08 -11.00 16.59
C PRO A 63 14.22 -9.83 17.56
N ALA A 64 14.98 -8.80 17.18
CA ALA A 64 15.18 -7.61 17.99
C ALA A 64 13.86 -6.93 18.43
N PHE A 65 12.81 -6.99 17.60
CA PHE A 65 11.49 -6.50 17.96
C PHE A 65 10.95 -7.22 19.21
N PHE A 66 10.95 -8.55 19.18
CA PHE A 66 10.40 -9.36 20.27
C PHE A 66 11.28 -9.33 21.52
N GLU A 67 12.59 -9.20 21.34
CA GLU A 67 13.52 -9.04 22.47
C GLU A 67 13.28 -7.71 23.19
N ALA A 68 13.08 -6.61 22.46
CA ALA A 68 12.74 -5.32 23.07
C ALA A 68 11.43 -5.38 23.89
N VAL A 69 10.42 -6.12 23.39
CA VAL A 69 9.16 -6.34 24.14
C VAL A 69 9.41 -7.15 25.41
N ARG A 70 10.22 -8.22 25.35
CA ARG A 70 10.51 -9.09 26.51
C ARG A 70 11.28 -8.35 27.62
N HIS A 71 12.11 -7.39 27.26
CA HIS A 71 12.95 -6.63 28.20
C HIS A 71 12.31 -5.30 28.61
N PHE A 72 11.01 -5.12 28.39
CA PHE A 72 10.31 -3.96 28.90
C PHE A 72 10.05 -4.11 30.41
N GLU A 73 10.80 -3.34 31.23
CA GLU A 73 10.79 -3.46 32.69
C GLU A 73 10.17 -2.23 33.40
N GLN A 74 9.63 -1.27 32.63
CA GLN A 74 9.03 -0.09 33.24
C GLN A 74 7.77 -0.46 34.02
N PRO A 75 7.61 0.03 35.26
CA PRO A 75 6.46 -0.35 36.12
C PRO A 75 5.15 0.25 35.64
N VAL A 76 5.19 1.27 34.80
CA VAL A 76 4.00 1.93 34.22
C VAL A 76 4.19 2.04 32.71
N LEU A 77 3.23 1.51 31.94
CA LEU A 77 3.16 1.74 30.49
C LEU A 77 2.53 3.13 30.26
N ALA A 78 3.35 4.16 30.32
CA ALA A 78 2.94 5.54 30.17
C ALA A 78 2.68 5.93 28.71
N TYR A 79 1.98 7.05 28.50
CA TYR A 79 1.85 7.64 27.18
C TYR A 79 3.23 8.06 26.64
N ALA A 80 3.47 7.75 25.37
CA ALA A 80 4.59 8.33 24.64
C ALA A 80 4.32 9.82 24.31
N PRO A 81 5.36 10.61 24.00
CA PRO A 81 5.18 11.93 23.42
C PRO A 81 4.36 11.88 22.11
N SER A 82 3.58 12.93 21.85
CA SER A 82 2.71 12.97 20.66
C SER A 82 3.44 12.81 19.32
N PRO A 83 4.66 13.36 19.11
CA PRO A 83 5.41 13.13 17.88
C PRO A 83 6.07 11.74 17.80
N GLY A 84 6.20 11.04 18.90
CA GLY A 84 6.89 9.74 19.04
C GLY A 84 7.94 9.74 20.13
N ILE A 85 8.42 8.55 20.52
CA ILE A 85 9.54 8.45 21.47
C ILE A 85 10.86 8.86 20.81
N PRO A 86 11.76 9.51 21.54
CA PRO A 86 13.05 9.97 21.00
C PRO A 86 13.85 8.84 20.34
N GLU A 87 13.87 7.66 20.94
CA GLU A 87 14.65 6.50 20.47
C GLU A 87 14.19 6.02 19.10
N LEU A 88 12.88 6.06 18.80
CA LEU A 88 12.37 5.67 17.51
C LEU A 88 12.58 6.77 16.46
N ILE A 89 12.41 8.05 16.84
CA ILE A 89 12.70 9.19 15.97
C ILE A 89 14.19 9.18 15.58
N ASP A 90 15.09 8.95 16.54
CA ASP A 90 16.52 8.84 16.29
C ASP A 90 16.86 7.67 15.37
N ALA A 91 16.20 6.53 15.55
CA ALA A 91 16.39 5.35 14.70
C ALA A 91 15.92 5.60 13.26
N ILE A 92 14.79 6.30 13.08
CA ILE A 92 14.28 6.70 11.76
C ILE A 92 15.24 7.72 11.13
N GLN A 93 15.63 8.76 11.86
CA GLN A 93 16.60 9.78 11.39
C GLN A 93 17.89 9.11 10.91
N ASN A 94 18.51 8.29 11.73
CA ASN A 94 19.73 7.54 11.39
C ASN A 94 19.57 6.63 10.17
N TYR A 95 18.36 6.08 9.94
CA TYR A 95 18.10 5.29 8.75
C TYR A 95 18.10 6.16 7.49
N TYR A 96 17.49 7.34 7.53
CA TYR A 96 17.50 8.29 6.42
C TYR A 96 18.89 8.90 6.17
N ASP A 97 19.64 9.21 7.23
CA ASP A 97 21.02 9.70 7.13
C ASP A 97 21.94 8.72 6.40
N LYS A 98 21.78 7.41 6.61
CA LYS A 98 22.52 6.37 5.88
C LYS A 98 22.18 6.30 4.38
N LEU A 99 21.08 6.90 3.98
CA LEU A 99 20.63 7.01 2.59
C LEU A 99 20.93 8.41 2.00
N ASP A 100 21.73 9.22 2.72
CA ASP A 100 22.09 10.59 2.34
C ASP A 100 20.89 11.55 2.27
N MET A 101 19.91 11.32 3.15
CA MET A 101 18.72 12.16 3.31
C MET A 101 18.67 12.68 4.75
N HIS A 102 18.79 13.99 4.93
CA HIS A 102 18.91 14.60 6.25
C HIS A 102 17.63 15.30 6.68
N PHE A 103 17.07 14.83 7.78
CA PHE A 103 15.88 15.39 8.42
C PHE A 103 16.15 15.71 9.87
N ASP A 104 15.67 16.84 10.35
CA ASP A 104 15.65 17.15 11.77
C ASP A 104 14.60 16.33 12.51
N LYS A 105 14.78 16.06 13.80
CA LYS A 105 13.81 15.32 14.62
C LYS A 105 12.41 15.96 14.63
N SER A 106 12.33 17.28 14.49
CA SER A 106 11.06 18.02 14.39
C SER A 106 10.33 17.82 13.05
N GLU A 107 11.01 17.25 12.07
CA GLU A 107 10.50 16.95 10.72
C GLU A 107 9.98 15.50 10.60
N ILE A 108 10.04 14.71 11.70
CA ILE A 108 9.67 13.30 11.74
C ILE A 108 8.62 13.08 12.82
N TYR A 109 7.41 12.64 12.44
CA TYR A 109 6.36 12.25 13.39
C TYR A 109 6.01 10.78 13.23
N VAL A 110 6.03 10.05 14.36
CA VAL A 110 5.62 8.65 14.43
C VAL A 110 4.10 8.55 14.37
N THR A 111 3.60 7.61 13.60
CA THR A 111 2.17 7.39 13.36
C THR A 111 1.77 5.93 13.57
N ALA A 112 0.47 5.67 13.76
CA ALA A 112 -0.09 4.32 13.86
C ALA A 112 -0.12 3.60 12.50
N GLY A 113 1.08 3.42 11.92
CA GLY A 113 1.31 2.91 10.57
C GLY A 113 1.16 3.98 9.49
N GLY A 114 1.56 3.66 8.26
CA GLY A 114 1.45 4.58 7.12
C GLY A 114 0.01 5.07 6.85
N SER A 115 -1.01 4.31 7.26
CA SER A 115 -2.41 4.71 7.08
C SER A 115 -2.79 5.94 7.92
N GLU A 116 -2.30 6.07 9.15
CA GLU A 116 -2.52 7.28 9.96
C GLU A 116 -1.70 8.44 9.38
N ALA A 117 -0.46 8.19 8.95
CA ALA A 117 0.37 9.21 8.31
C ALA A 117 -0.33 9.80 7.08
N LEU A 118 -0.86 8.96 6.20
CA LEU A 118 -1.66 9.38 5.04
C LEU A 118 -2.91 10.15 5.46
N GLN A 119 -3.65 9.66 6.46
CA GLN A 119 -4.87 10.32 6.92
C GLN A 119 -4.56 11.72 7.48
N ILE A 120 -3.50 11.86 8.28
CA ILE A 120 -3.05 13.16 8.80
C ILE A 120 -2.64 14.07 7.64
N ALA A 121 -1.83 13.57 6.70
CA ALA A 121 -1.39 14.36 5.56
C ALA A 121 -2.58 14.92 4.76
N LEU A 122 -3.51 14.05 4.38
CA LEU A 122 -4.69 14.45 3.59
C LEU A 122 -5.61 15.41 4.36
N GLN A 123 -5.81 15.20 5.66
CA GLN A 123 -6.61 16.09 6.50
C GLN A 123 -5.98 17.48 6.71
N CYS A 124 -4.65 17.59 6.59
CA CYS A 124 -3.95 18.88 6.70
C CYS A 124 -4.03 19.72 5.41
N ILE A 125 -4.24 19.08 4.26
CA ILE A 125 -4.09 19.76 2.95
C ILE A 125 -5.34 19.77 2.08
N LEU A 126 -6.39 19.01 2.43
CA LEU A 126 -7.60 18.88 1.62
C LEU A 126 -8.83 19.41 2.33
N ASP A 127 -9.61 20.20 1.61
CA ASP A 127 -10.95 20.68 1.98
C ASP A 127 -12.05 20.08 1.11
N ASP A 128 -13.32 20.41 1.43
CA ASP A 128 -14.47 19.96 0.65
C ASP A 128 -14.41 20.51 -0.79
N GLY A 129 -14.41 19.62 -1.76
CA GLY A 129 -14.35 19.96 -3.19
C GLY A 129 -12.95 19.95 -3.80
N ASP A 130 -11.91 19.78 -3.00
CA ASP A 130 -10.55 19.64 -3.51
C ASP A 130 -10.33 18.33 -4.26
N GLU A 131 -9.27 18.31 -5.07
CA GLU A 131 -8.85 17.14 -5.85
C GLU A 131 -7.39 16.79 -5.57
N ILE A 132 -7.10 15.47 -5.60
CA ILE A 132 -5.76 14.93 -5.54
C ILE A 132 -5.48 14.06 -6.75
N LEU A 133 -4.35 14.30 -7.45
CA LEU A 133 -3.91 13.48 -8.57
C LEU A 133 -3.26 12.20 -8.05
N ILE A 134 -3.76 11.04 -8.48
CA ILE A 134 -3.22 9.72 -8.13
C ILE A 134 -3.18 8.84 -9.38
N PRO A 135 -2.04 8.19 -9.72
CA PRO A 135 -2.01 7.20 -10.80
C PRO A 135 -2.95 6.03 -10.50
N GLU A 136 -3.78 5.66 -11.46
CA GLU A 136 -4.62 4.46 -11.35
C GLU A 136 -4.06 3.32 -12.21
N PRO A 137 -4.09 2.06 -11.74
CA PRO A 137 -4.71 1.59 -10.49
C PRO A 137 -3.89 1.98 -9.25
N PHE A 138 -4.59 2.17 -8.11
CA PHE A 138 -3.99 2.57 -6.85
C PHE A 138 -4.49 1.72 -5.67
N TYR A 139 -3.88 1.91 -4.50
CA TYR A 139 -4.31 1.26 -3.27
C TYR A 139 -5.73 1.71 -2.87
N PRO A 140 -6.73 0.79 -2.80
CA PRO A 140 -8.15 1.17 -2.66
C PRO A 140 -8.49 2.06 -1.47
N ASN A 141 -7.71 2.00 -0.38
CA ASN A 141 -7.98 2.82 0.80
C ASN A 141 -7.78 4.33 0.56
N TYR A 142 -7.04 4.71 -0.48
CA TYR A 142 -6.90 6.12 -0.84
C TYR A 142 -8.25 6.76 -1.16
N ASN A 143 -9.17 6.03 -1.80
CA ASN A 143 -10.53 6.49 -2.03
C ASN A 143 -11.26 6.87 -0.73
N THR A 144 -11.19 5.99 0.28
CA THR A 144 -11.85 6.25 1.56
C THR A 144 -11.21 7.43 2.28
N MET A 145 -9.87 7.48 2.34
CA MET A 145 -9.14 8.55 3.02
C MET A 145 -9.41 9.91 2.38
N THR A 146 -9.37 10.02 1.05
CA THR A 146 -9.67 11.26 0.32
C THR A 146 -11.12 11.69 0.52
N ARG A 147 -12.09 10.77 0.39
CA ARG A 147 -13.52 11.07 0.56
C ARG A 147 -13.88 11.51 1.98
N THR A 148 -13.21 10.97 3.00
CA THR A 148 -13.44 11.40 4.39
C THR A 148 -12.95 12.83 4.64
N CYS A 149 -12.01 13.34 3.84
CA CYS A 149 -11.64 14.76 3.83
C CYS A 149 -12.64 15.65 3.05
N GLY A 150 -13.58 15.06 2.29
CA GLY A 150 -14.51 15.79 1.43
C GLY A 150 -13.99 16.03 0.02
N ALA A 151 -12.82 15.53 -0.28
CA ALA A 151 -12.14 15.66 -1.56
C ALA A 151 -12.38 14.47 -2.49
N SER A 152 -11.88 14.56 -3.71
CA SER A 152 -11.97 13.49 -4.72
C SER A 152 -10.61 13.17 -5.34
N ILE A 153 -10.49 11.92 -5.83
CA ILE A 153 -9.34 11.51 -6.63
C ILE A 153 -9.60 11.88 -8.08
N ARG A 154 -8.69 12.65 -8.67
CA ARG A 154 -8.56 12.83 -10.12
C ARG A 154 -7.50 11.84 -10.60
N PRO A 155 -7.87 10.77 -11.34
CA PRO A 155 -6.93 9.74 -11.71
C PRO A 155 -5.97 10.17 -12.80
N ILE A 156 -4.69 9.81 -12.70
CA ILE A 156 -3.75 9.81 -13.80
C ILE A 156 -3.92 8.46 -14.51
N PRO A 157 -4.44 8.43 -15.75
CA PRO A 157 -4.78 7.18 -16.41
C PRO A 157 -3.55 6.38 -16.83
N THR A 158 -3.63 5.06 -16.69
CA THR A 158 -2.64 4.09 -17.18
C THR A 158 -3.33 2.90 -17.84
N CYS A 159 -2.54 2.01 -18.45
CA CYS A 159 -3.02 0.75 -19.00
C CYS A 159 -1.98 -0.36 -18.86
N PRO A 160 -2.41 -1.64 -18.86
CA PRO A 160 -1.51 -2.78 -18.73
C PRO A 160 -0.53 -2.92 -19.89
N GLU A 161 -0.92 -2.52 -21.11
CA GLU A 161 -0.09 -2.60 -22.32
C GLU A 161 1.12 -1.67 -22.26
N GLU A 162 1.06 -0.60 -21.46
CA GLU A 162 2.15 0.37 -21.22
C GLU A 162 2.87 0.13 -19.89
N GLY A 163 2.66 -1.04 -19.25
CA GLY A 163 3.25 -1.37 -17.95
C GLY A 163 2.82 -0.43 -16.81
N TYR A 164 1.65 0.20 -16.95
CA TYR A 164 1.10 1.17 -15.97
C TYR A 164 1.99 2.40 -15.74
N ARG A 165 2.80 2.80 -16.74
CA ARG A 165 3.63 4.01 -16.66
C ARG A 165 2.78 5.26 -16.69
N TYR A 166 3.13 6.26 -15.87
CA TYR A 166 2.32 7.47 -15.69
C TYR A 166 3.13 8.77 -15.60
N ALA A 167 4.44 8.68 -15.37
CA ALA A 167 5.29 9.83 -15.09
C ALA A 167 5.66 10.58 -16.39
N GLU A 168 4.68 11.23 -16.98
CA GLU A 168 4.79 12.09 -18.15
C GLU A 168 4.31 13.50 -17.83
N ARG A 169 5.16 14.52 -18.02
CA ARG A 169 4.88 15.92 -17.63
C ARG A 169 3.60 16.44 -18.23
N GLU A 170 3.45 16.34 -19.56
CA GLU A 170 2.30 16.86 -20.28
C GLU A 170 0.99 16.19 -19.85
N LYS A 171 1.05 14.88 -19.59
CA LYS A 171 -0.09 14.10 -19.10
C LYS A 171 -0.54 14.59 -17.73
N ILE A 172 0.41 14.77 -16.79
CA ILE A 172 0.12 15.19 -15.43
C ILE A 172 -0.36 16.66 -15.41
N GLU A 173 0.35 17.59 -16.08
CA GLU A 173 -0.01 18.99 -16.11
C GLU A 173 -1.38 19.23 -16.74
N SER A 174 -1.78 18.43 -17.74
CA SER A 174 -3.12 18.53 -18.36
C SER A 174 -4.28 18.21 -17.41
N LEU A 175 -4.01 17.51 -16.31
CA LEU A 175 -5.00 17.14 -15.30
C LEU A 175 -5.10 18.15 -14.15
N ILE A 176 -4.12 19.07 -14.02
CA ILE A 176 -4.11 20.09 -12.96
C ILE A 176 -5.16 21.16 -13.24
N ASN A 177 -5.92 21.54 -12.20
CA ASN A 177 -6.90 22.61 -12.23
C ASN A 177 -6.93 23.36 -10.88
N GLU A 178 -7.83 24.34 -10.74
CA GLU A 178 -7.97 25.17 -9.54
C GLU A 178 -8.35 24.42 -8.26
N HIS A 179 -8.87 23.20 -8.36
CA HIS A 179 -9.21 22.34 -7.23
C HIS A 179 -8.06 21.40 -6.83
N THR A 180 -7.04 21.26 -7.67
CA THR A 180 -5.92 20.36 -7.41
C THR A 180 -5.07 20.89 -6.26
N ARG A 181 -4.82 20.07 -5.22
CA ARG A 181 -4.00 20.42 -4.06
C ARG A 181 -2.74 19.58 -3.93
N ALA A 182 -2.77 18.35 -4.44
CA ALA A 182 -1.63 17.47 -4.31
C ALA A 182 -1.53 16.48 -5.47
N ILE A 183 -0.31 15.97 -5.65
CA ILE A 183 0.00 14.74 -6.38
C ILE A 183 0.41 13.70 -5.34
N MET A 184 -0.18 12.50 -5.37
CA MET A 184 0.22 11.40 -4.50
C MET A 184 0.64 10.19 -5.32
N VAL A 185 1.82 9.67 -5.04
CA VAL A 185 2.36 8.49 -5.72
C VAL A 185 2.84 7.46 -4.70
N THR A 186 2.66 6.19 -5.02
CA THR A 186 3.26 5.09 -4.26
C THR A 186 4.49 4.62 -5.02
N ASN A 187 5.66 4.70 -4.40
CA ASN A 187 6.92 4.29 -5.03
C ASN A 187 7.80 3.47 -4.08
N PRO A 188 8.07 2.20 -4.42
CA PRO A 188 7.50 1.35 -5.48
C PRO A 188 5.98 1.14 -5.40
N GLY A 189 5.34 0.96 -6.55
CA GLY A 189 3.89 1.00 -6.73
C GLY A 189 3.12 -0.17 -6.11
N ASN A 190 2.01 0.13 -5.46
CA ASN A 190 0.94 -0.80 -5.12
C ASN A 190 -0.34 -0.30 -5.82
N PRO A 191 -0.88 -1.04 -6.82
CA PRO A 191 -0.71 -2.47 -7.07
C PRO A 191 0.28 -2.85 -8.17
N THR A 192 0.87 -1.93 -8.90
CA THR A 192 1.50 -2.18 -10.20
C THR A 192 2.95 -2.69 -10.13
N GLY A 193 3.66 -2.39 -9.04
CA GLY A 193 5.09 -2.68 -8.93
C GLY A 193 5.99 -1.75 -9.75
N VAL A 194 5.43 -0.68 -10.32
CA VAL A 194 6.20 0.37 -11.02
C VAL A 194 7.19 1.00 -10.05
N VAL A 195 8.41 1.21 -10.51
CA VAL A 195 9.44 2.00 -9.83
C VAL A 195 9.74 3.20 -10.70
N LEU A 196 9.70 4.37 -10.10
CA LEU A 196 10.05 5.62 -10.79
C LEU A 196 11.57 5.74 -10.90
N SER A 197 12.06 6.25 -12.02
CA SER A 197 13.45 6.68 -12.15
C SER A 197 13.69 7.99 -11.38
N HIS A 198 14.96 8.33 -11.18
CA HIS A 198 15.32 9.60 -10.54
C HIS A 198 14.78 10.79 -11.33
N GLU A 199 14.87 10.75 -12.66
CA GLU A 199 14.40 11.79 -13.56
C GLU A 199 12.87 11.91 -13.53
N GLU A 200 12.14 10.79 -13.43
CA GLU A 200 10.69 10.79 -13.28
C GLU A 200 10.27 11.40 -11.93
N MET A 201 11.00 11.11 -10.86
CA MET A 201 10.77 11.70 -9.55
C MET A 201 11.10 13.20 -9.55
N GLU A 202 12.21 13.59 -10.13
CA GLU A 202 12.61 15.00 -10.29
C GLU A 202 11.55 15.79 -11.08
N MET A 203 11.05 15.23 -12.17
CA MET A 203 9.99 15.82 -12.97
C MET A 203 8.71 16.05 -12.16
N LEU A 204 8.30 15.08 -11.30
CA LEU A 204 7.14 15.23 -10.42
C LEU A 204 7.34 16.33 -9.38
N VAL A 205 8.55 16.46 -8.83
CA VAL A 205 8.92 17.54 -7.91
C VAL A 205 8.84 18.89 -8.61
N ASP A 206 9.36 19.01 -9.83
CA ASP A 206 9.27 20.25 -10.62
C ASP A 206 7.84 20.66 -10.93
N VAL A 207 6.97 19.67 -11.27
CA VAL A 207 5.55 19.92 -11.49
C VAL A 207 4.88 20.40 -10.19
N ALA A 208 5.16 19.76 -9.07
CA ALA A 208 4.59 20.18 -7.79
C ALA A 208 5.02 21.61 -7.41
N GLN A 209 6.30 21.96 -7.57
CA GLN A 209 6.79 23.31 -7.32
C GLN A 209 6.19 24.35 -8.26
N LYS A 210 6.11 24.03 -9.56
CA LYS A 210 5.56 24.95 -10.57
C LYS A 210 4.11 25.32 -10.34
N HIS A 211 3.33 24.40 -9.77
CA HIS A 211 1.88 24.55 -9.58
C HIS A 211 1.48 24.71 -8.11
N ASP A 212 2.43 24.96 -7.20
CA ASP A 212 2.19 25.13 -5.75
C ASP A 212 1.40 23.95 -5.14
N LEU A 213 1.73 22.71 -5.54
CA LEU A 213 1.08 21.50 -5.06
C LEU A 213 1.92 20.79 -4.00
N PHE A 214 1.25 20.09 -3.09
CA PHE A 214 1.93 19.08 -2.27
C PHE A 214 2.26 17.83 -3.11
N LEU A 215 3.39 17.20 -2.82
CA LEU A 215 3.80 15.92 -3.39
C LEU A 215 3.92 14.90 -2.27
N ILE A 216 2.99 13.94 -2.24
CA ILE A 216 2.97 12.88 -1.23
C ILE A 216 3.60 11.63 -1.83
N GLY A 217 4.74 11.20 -1.26
CA GLY A 217 5.37 9.91 -1.56
C GLY A 217 4.96 8.86 -0.54
N ASP A 218 4.11 7.90 -0.91
CA ASP A 218 3.89 6.68 -0.11
C ASP A 218 5.01 5.69 -0.44
N GLU A 219 5.99 5.61 0.46
CA GLU A 219 7.22 4.84 0.28
C GLU A 219 7.23 3.54 1.11
N ALA A 220 6.07 3.02 1.43
CA ALA A 220 5.92 1.80 2.24
C ALA A 220 6.71 0.60 1.68
N TYR A 221 7.02 0.58 0.38
CA TYR A 221 7.71 -0.50 -0.31
C TYR A 221 9.14 -0.16 -0.73
N ARG A 222 9.71 0.96 -0.27
CA ARG A 222 11.03 1.47 -0.72
C ARG A 222 12.15 0.43 -0.70
N GLU A 223 12.20 -0.48 0.27
CA GLU A 223 13.23 -1.53 0.35
C GLU A 223 13.05 -2.66 -0.68
N PHE A 224 11.93 -2.70 -1.38
CA PHE A 224 11.64 -3.74 -2.37
C PHE A 224 11.83 -3.20 -3.78
N VAL A 225 13.09 -2.97 -4.17
CA VAL A 225 13.50 -2.61 -5.54
C VAL A 225 14.42 -3.70 -6.08
N TYR A 226 14.14 -4.19 -7.28
CA TYR A 226 14.83 -5.31 -7.91
C TYR A 226 15.60 -4.83 -9.15
N GLY A 227 16.77 -5.38 -9.40
CA GLY A 227 17.54 -5.03 -10.59
C GLY A 227 18.86 -4.28 -10.32
N GLY A 228 19.17 -4.02 -9.04
CA GLY A 228 20.43 -3.35 -8.65
C GLY A 228 20.36 -1.82 -8.73
N GLU A 229 19.18 -1.26 -8.95
CA GLU A 229 18.95 0.18 -8.88
C GLU A 229 19.11 0.70 -7.44
N LYS A 230 19.60 1.94 -7.32
CA LYS A 230 19.67 2.62 -6.02
C LYS A 230 18.25 2.80 -5.46
N LEU A 231 18.08 2.59 -4.17
CA LEU A 231 16.84 2.98 -3.48
C LEU A 231 16.64 4.48 -3.66
N GLN A 232 15.44 4.86 -4.08
CA GLN A 232 15.09 6.26 -4.31
C GLN A 232 13.97 6.69 -3.38
N SER A 233 13.97 7.96 -3.01
CA SER A 233 12.97 8.58 -2.15
C SER A 233 12.73 10.01 -2.58
N PHE A 234 11.50 10.49 -2.45
CA PHE A 234 11.23 11.93 -2.57
C PHE A 234 11.96 12.75 -1.51
N GLY A 235 12.38 12.12 -0.41
CA GLY A 235 13.25 12.72 0.60
C GLY A 235 14.58 13.23 0.05
N GLU A 236 15.09 12.68 -1.05
CA GLU A 236 16.32 13.16 -1.74
C GLU A 236 16.16 14.59 -2.27
N PHE A 237 14.94 15.01 -2.56
CA PHE A 237 14.62 16.34 -3.08
C PHE A 237 14.16 17.33 -1.98
N ALA A 238 14.13 16.89 -0.71
CA ALA A 238 13.57 17.69 0.37
C ALA A 238 14.38 18.98 0.69
N ASP A 239 15.66 19.04 0.36
CA ASP A 239 16.45 20.27 0.50
C ASP A 239 16.08 21.33 -0.55
N ARG A 240 15.65 20.89 -1.74
CA ARG A 240 15.24 21.76 -2.85
C ARG A 240 13.75 22.14 -2.79
N ALA A 241 12.89 21.20 -2.43
CA ALA A 241 11.43 21.29 -2.51
C ALA A 241 10.75 20.91 -1.21
N GLY A 242 11.37 21.21 -0.05
CA GLY A 242 10.88 20.76 1.26
C GLY A 242 9.50 21.25 1.61
N ASP A 243 9.07 22.41 1.11
CA ASP A 243 7.72 22.92 1.34
C ASP A 243 6.63 22.12 0.60
N ASN A 244 6.99 21.39 -0.46
CA ASN A 244 6.05 20.60 -1.23
C ASN A 244 6.00 19.13 -0.80
N ILE A 245 7.10 18.58 -0.28
CA ILE A 245 7.29 17.12 -0.13
C ILE A 245 6.79 16.64 1.24
N ILE A 246 5.97 15.59 1.18
CA ILE A 246 5.52 14.79 2.33
C ILE A 246 5.87 13.33 2.05
N VAL A 247 6.74 12.73 2.87
CA VAL A 247 7.10 11.32 2.79
C VAL A 247 6.32 10.52 3.83
N ILE A 248 5.69 9.44 3.38
CA ILE A 248 5.00 8.47 4.23
C ILE A 248 5.79 7.18 4.22
N ASP A 249 6.15 6.68 5.39
CA ASP A 249 6.90 5.45 5.53
C ASP A 249 6.37 4.57 6.66
N THR A 250 6.77 3.29 6.70
CA THR A 250 6.27 2.33 7.70
C THR A 250 7.22 1.16 7.91
N VAL A 251 7.26 0.64 9.12
CA VAL A 251 7.96 -0.63 9.43
C VAL A 251 7.24 -1.87 8.88
N SER A 252 5.97 -1.71 8.48
CA SER A 252 5.04 -2.80 8.15
C SER A 252 5.59 -3.76 7.10
N LYS A 253 6.18 -3.23 6.02
CA LYS A 253 6.61 -4.04 4.88
C LYS A 253 8.09 -4.39 4.98
N ARG A 254 8.94 -3.39 5.19
CA ARG A 254 10.40 -3.55 5.23
C ARG A 254 10.89 -4.52 6.30
N PHE A 255 10.19 -4.60 7.44
CA PHE A 255 10.55 -5.49 8.56
C PHE A 255 9.54 -6.62 8.81
N SER A 256 8.59 -6.84 7.89
CA SER A 256 7.49 -7.81 8.11
C SER A 256 6.75 -7.59 9.44
N ALA A 257 6.62 -6.34 9.86
CA ALA A 257 6.06 -5.92 11.15
C ALA A 257 4.69 -5.22 10.99
N CYS A 258 3.82 -5.76 10.12
CA CYS A 258 2.51 -5.16 9.84
C CYS A 258 1.64 -5.00 11.10
N GLY A 259 1.77 -5.92 12.06
CA GLY A 259 1.04 -5.93 13.33
C GLY A 259 1.51 -4.88 14.34
N ALA A 260 2.73 -4.36 14.22
CA ALA A 260 3.26 -3.33 15.10
C ALA A 260 2.53 -1.99 14.97
N ARG A 261 1.89 -1.75 13.82
CA ARG A 261 1.18 -0.49 13.55
C ARG A 261 2.05 0.75 13.79
N ILE A 262 3.27 0.74 13.26
CA ILE A 262 4.20 1.87 13.32
C ILE A 262 4.54 2.34 11.91
N GLY A 263 4.46 3.64 11.71
CA GLY A 263 4.88 4.37 10.53
C GLY A 263 5.39 5.75 10.90
N CYS A 264 5.71 6.54 9.91
CA CYS A 264 6.09 7.93 10.11
C CYS A 264 5.61 8.81 8.95
N LEU A 265 5.47 10.08 9.29
CA LEU A 265 5.22 11.20 8.39
C LEU A 265 6.42 12.12 8.50
N ILE A 266 7.00 12.49 7.36
CA ILE A 266 8.23 13.28 7.29
C ILE A 266 8.01 14.42 6.30
N SER A 267 8.34 15.65 6.72
CA SER A 267 8.33 16.84 5.85
C SER A 267 9.20 17.94 6.41
N LYS A 268 9.86 18.70 5.54
CA LYS A 268 10.59 19.94 5.93
C LYS A 268 9.67 21.15 5.99
N ASN A 269 8.43 21.05 5.53
CA ASN A 269 7.44 22.12 5.62
C ASN A 269 7.01 22.33 7.07
N LYS A 270 7.53 23.38 7.71
CA LYS A 270 7.28 23.68 9.13
C LYS A 270 5.81 23.98 9.42
N GLU A 271 5.12 24.65 8.50
CA GLU A 271 3.72 24.97 8.68
C GLU A 271 2.86 23.69 8.61
N PHE A 272 3.10 22.85 7.62
CA PHE A 272 2.48 21.53 7.52
C PHE A 272 2.72 20.69 8.78
N MET A 273 3.96 20.60 9.26
CA MET A 273 4.29 19.85 10.48
C MET A 273 3.56 20.42 11.71
N ASN A 274 3.42 21.75 11.83
CA ASN A 274 2.63 22.35 12.89
C ASN A 274 1.14 21.97 12.80
N HIS A 275 0.58 21.85 11.61
CA HIS A 275 -0.79 21.37 11.42
C HIS A 275 -0.90 19.88 11.74
N ALA A 276 0.03 19.05 11.29
CA ALA A 276 0.08 17.62 11.60
C ALA A 276 0.21 17.36 13.12
N MET A 277 0.93 18.22 13.86
CA MET A 277 1.05 18.11 15.31
C MET A 277 -0.31 18.20 16.02
N LYS A 278 -1.27 19.00 15.51
CA LYS A 278 -2.61 19.10 16.09
C LYS A 278 -3.32 17.75 16.09
N TYR A 279 -3.19 16.98 15.02
CA TYR A 279 -3.73 15.61 14.94
C TYR A 279 -2.96 14.65 15.85
N CYS A 280 -1.62 14.74 15.88
CA CYS A 280 -0.80 13.94 16.79
C CYS A 280 -1.18 14.17 18.25
N GLN A 281 -1.44 15.41 18.66
CA GLN A 281 -1.89 15.75 20.01
C GLN A 281 -3.32 15.31 20.28
N ALA A 282 -4.22 15.43 19.31
CA ALA A 282 -5.62 15.00 19.45
C ALA A 282 -5.76 13.49 19.67
N ARG A 283 -4.92 12.67 19.03
CA ARG A 283 -4.88 11.21 19.25
C ARG A 283 -4.04 10.80 20.46
N LEU A 284 -3.36 11.73 21.14
CA LEU A 284 -2.42 11.60 22.25
C LEU A 284 -1.05 11.05 21.80
N SER A 285 -0.91 9.74 21.66
CA SER A 285 0.34 9.10 21.27
C SER A 285 0.10 7.80 20.51
N VAL A 286 1.09 7.31 19.78
CA VAL A 286 1.15 5.93 19.30
C VAL A 286 1.51 5.00 20.45
N ALA A 287 1.13 3.73 20.38
CA ALA A 287 1.40 2.73 21.42
C ALA A 287 2.89 2.68 21.79
N THR A 288 3.20 2.94 23.06
CA THR A 288 4.57 3.11 23.56
C THR A 288 5.41 1.84 23.36
N LEU A 289 4.84 0.67 23.68
CA LEU A 289 5.57 -0.60 23.59
C LEU A 289 5.94 -0.93 22.13
N ASP A 290 5.01 -0.67 21.19
CA ASP A 290 5.26 -0.91 19.77
C ASP A 290 6.31 0.05 19.20
N GLN A 291 6.39 1.28 19.71
CA GLN A 291 7.44 2.22 19.34
C GLN A 291 8.82 1.74 19.81
N ILE A 292 8.93 1.31 21.10
CA ILE A 292 10.18 0.77 21.67
C ILE A 292 10.65 -0.44 20.85
N ALA A 293 9.74 -1.38 20.58
CA ALA A 293 10.06 -2.56 19.80
C ALA A 293 10.44 -2.23 18.34
N SER A 294 9.79 -1.22 17.74
CA SER A 294 10.09 -0.79 16.38
C SER A 294 11.43 -0.05 16.26
N ALA A 295 11.85 0.68 17.28
CA ALA A 295 13.19 1.27 17.31
C ALA A 295 14.28 0.20 17.19
N ALA A 296 14.10 -0.94 17.85
CA ALA A 296 15.02 -2.07 17.76
C ALA A 296 15.09 -2.69 16.35
N LEU A 297 14.06 -2.56 15.51
CA LEU A 297 14.08 -3.05 14.12
C LEU A 297 15.16 -2.35 13.28
N TYR A 298 15.44 -1.09 13.53
CA TYR A 298 16.44 -0.31 12.79
C TYR A 298 17.90 -0.69 13.11
N THR A 299 18.12 -1.63 14.04
CA THR A 299 19.45 -2.16 14.35
C THR A 299 19.92 -3.23 13.37
N VAL A 300 19.03 -3.74 12.50
CA VAL A 300 19.43 -4.74 11.49
C VAL A 300 20.41 -4.14 10.49
N GLY A 301 21.33 -4.96 10.03
CA GLY A 301 22.31 -4.58 9.02
C GLY A 301 21.76 -4.64 7.58
N PRO A 302 22.53 -4.14 6.61
CA PRO A 302 22.15 -4.15 5.21
C PRO A 302 21.95 -5.56 4.63
N GLU A 303 22.58 -6.58 5.23
CA GLU A 303 22.43 -7.99 4.86
C GLU A 303 20.99 -8.50 5.03
N TYR A 304 20.25 -7.98 6.01
CA TYR A 304 18.83 -8.32 6.19
C TYR A 304 18.02 -7.87 4.97
N PHE A 305 18.16 -6.61 4.56
CA PHE A 305 17.45 -6.08 3.40
C PHE A 305 17.84 -6.77 2.09
N ALA A 306 19.13 -7.10 1.93
CA ALA A 306 19.61 -7.84 0.78
C ALA A 306 18.94 -9.22 0.69
N ALA A 307 18.94 -9.99 1.78
CA ALA A 307 18.33 -11.32 1.85
C ALA A 307 16.81 -11.27 1.56
N VAL A 308 16.10 -10.26 2.10
CA VAL A 308 14.67 -10.06 1.86
C VAL A 308 14.42 -9.74 0.39
N ARG A 309 15.19 -8.81 -0.22
CA ARG A 309 15.06 -8.47 -1.64
C ARG A 309 15.32 -9.68 -2.55
N ASP A 310 16.35 -10.47 -2.27
CA ASP A 310 16.68 -11.66 -3.06
C ASP A 310 15.56 -12.71 -3.03
N GLU A 311 14.97 -12.94 -1.85
CA GLU A 311 13.84 -13.84 -1.72
C GLU A 311 12.62 -13.35 -2.51
N TYR A 312 12.24 -12.07 -2.36
CA TYR A 312 11.09 -11.53 -3.09
C TYR A 312 11.36 -11.40 -4.59
N LYS A 313 12.59 -11.12 -5.00
CA LYS A 313 13.00 -11.19 -6.42
C LYS A 313 12.79 -12.58 -6.99
N LYS A 314 13.21 -13.62 -6.29
CA LYS A 314 13.01 -15.01 -6.70
C LYS A 314 11.52 -15.36 -6.84
N ARG A 315 10.69 -14.93 -5.89
CA ARG A 315 9.23 -15.12 -5.94
C ARG A 315 8.60 -14.38 -7.12
N ARG A 316 8.99 -13.13 -7.37
CA ARG A 316 8.58 -12.34 -8.52
C ARG A 316 8.91 -13.06 -9.83
N ASP A 317 10.17 -13.45 -9.99
CA ASP A 317 10.66 -14.09 -11.20
C ASP A 317 9.91 -15.42 -11.46
N THR A 318 9.61 -16.17 -10.40
CA THR A 318 8.80 -17.38 -10.47
C THR A 318 7.38 -17.09 -10.95
N LEU A 319 6.72 -16.09 -10.35
CA LEU A 319 5.34 -15.72 -10.72
C LEU A 319 5.27 -15.20 -12.14
N CYS A 320 6.16 -14.27 -12.53
CA CYS A 320 6.17 -13.67 -13.86
C CYS A 320 6.47 -14.70 -14.95
N ARG A 321 7.42 -15.62 -14.73
CA ARG A 321 7.68 -16.73 -15.64
C ARG A 321 6.42 -17.55 -15.90
N LYS A 322 5.72 -17.93 -14.82
CA LYS A 322 4.50 -18.76 -14.91
C LYS A 322 3.32 -17.99 -15.54
N LEU A 323 3.17 -16.70 -15.25
CA LEU A 323 2.16 -15.87 -15.92
C LEU A 323 2.40 -15.77 -17.43
N GLY A 324 3.65 -15.66 -17.86
CA GLY A 324 4.02 -15.66 -19.28
C GLY A 324 3.69 -16.97 -20.02
N GLU A 325 3.45 -18.08 -19.31
CA GLU A 325 2.99 -19.35 -19.87
C GLU A 325 1.47 -19.39 -20.13
N ILE A 326 0.71 -18.37 -19.71
CA ILE A 326 -0.76 -18.31 -19.85
C ILE A 326 -1.10 -17.44 -21.08
N PRO A 327 -1.67 -18.02 -22.15
CA PRO A 327 -2.00 -17.25 -23.35
C PRO A 327 -3.01 -16.13 -23.08
N GLY A 328 -2.74 -14.94 -23.62
CA GLY A 328 -3.66 -13.79 -23.55
C GLY A 328 -3.55 -12.98 -22.24
N VAL A 329 -2.69 -13.34 -21.31
CA VAL A 329 -2.38 -12.51 -20.13
C VAL A 329 -1.47 -11.35 -20.56
N VAL A 330 -1.82 -10.13 -20.12
CA VAL A 330 -1.01 -8.93 -20.33
C VAL A 330 -0.53 -8.43 -18.97
N PHE A 331 0.78 -8.30 -18.80
CA PHE A 331 1.41 -7.77 -17.59
C PHE A 331 2.82 -7.26 -17.92
N ASP A 332 3.35 -6.41 -17.07
CA ASP A 332 4.77 -6.04 -17.05
C ASP A 332 5.46 -6.64 -15.83
N VAL A 333 6.79 -6.86 -15.93
CA VAL A 333 7.58 -7.38 -14.81
C VAL A 333 7.78 -6.27 -13.78
N PRO A 334 7.28 -6.44 -12.53
CA PRO A 334 7.39 -5.38 -11.54
C PRO A 334 8.85 -5.04 -11.21
N GLY A 335 9.19 -3.75 -11.23
CA GLY A 335 10.50 -3.25 -10.78
C GLY A 335 10.66 -3.28 -9.26
N GLY A 336 9.55 -3.22 -8.52
CA GLY A 336 9.56 -3.16 -7.06
C GLY A 336 8.27 -3.62 -6.39
N ALA A 337 8.13 -3.32 -5.10
CA ALA A 337 7.10 -3.84 -4.20
C ALA A 337 7.07 -5.38 -4.18
N PHE A 338 5.92 -5.99 -3.93
CA PHE A 338 5.74 -7.43 -4.05
C PHE A 338 4.37 -7.79 -4.68
N TYR A 339 4.00 -7.00 -5.70
CA TYR A 339 2.76 -7.14 -6.46
C TYR A 339 3.05 -7.19 -7.95
N VAL A 340 2.21 -7.92 -8.65
CA VAL A 340 2.03 -7.78 -10.10
C VAL A 340 0.56 -7.48 -10.38
N MET A 341 0.34 -6.55 -11.29
CA MET A 341 -0.95 -6.28 -11.89
C MET A 341 -1.00 -6.97 -13.25
N ALA A 342 -2.05 -7.73 -13.54
CA ALA A 342 -2.18 -8.43 -14.80
C ALA A 342 -3.62 -8.37 -15.33
N ALA A 343 -3.79 -8.13 -16.63
CA ALA A 343 -5.03 -8.32 -17.33
C ALA A 343 -5.15 -9.78 -17.75
N LEU A 344 -6.20 -10.45 -17.32
CA LEU A 344 -6.48 -11.84 -17.63
C LEU A 344 -7.42 -11.94 -18.83
N PRO A 345 -7.35 -13.01 -19.64
CA PRO A 345 -8.27 -13.25 -20.74
C PRO A 345 -9.63 -13.79 -20.24
N VAL A 346 -10.28 -13.00 -19.38
CA VAL A 346 -11.63 -13.28 -18.84
C VAL A 346 -12.52 -12.05 -19.01
N ASP A 347 -13.84 -12.25 -18.97
CA ASP A 347 -14.83 -11.17 -19.17
C ASP A 347 -14.90 -10.20 -17.97
N ASP A 348 -14.74 -10.74 -16.76
CA ASP A 348 -14.88 -10.00 -15.51
C ASP A 348 -14.11 -10.70 -14.37
N ALA A 349 -13.11 -10.03 -13.82
CA ALA A 349 -12.25 -10.59 -12.78
C ALA A 349 -12.99 -10.81 -11.44
N ASP A 350 -14.02 -10.02 -11.13
CA ASP A 350 -14.85 -10.23 -9.95
C ASP A 350 -15.66 -11.53 -10.06
N LYS A 351 -16.29 -11.77 -11.22
CA LYS A 351 -17.03 -13.00 -11.48
C LYS A 351 -16.11 -14.21 -11.51
N PHE A 352 -14.96 -14.07 -12.18
CA PHE A 352 -13.97 -15.13 -12.24
C PHE A 352 -13.45 -15.49 -10.84
N GLN A 353 -13.13 -14.50 -10.01
CA GLN A 353 -12.68 -14.74 -8.64
C GLN A 353 -13.75 -15.38 -7.75
N GLN A 354 -15.01 -14.99 -7.91
CA GLN A 354 -16.12 -15.62 -7.20
C GLN A 354 -16.27 -17.09 -7.61
N TRP A 355 -16.30 -17.37 -8.92
CA TRP A 355 -16.37 -18.71 -9.47
C TRP A 355 -15.22 -19.62 -9.01
N LEU A 356 -13.98 -19.09 -8.96
CA LEU A 356 -12.82 -19.81 -8.41
C LEU A 356 -13.04 -20.33 -6.99
N LEU A 357 -13.78 -19.56 -6.18
CA LEU A 357 -14.01 -19.89 -4.78
C LEU A 357 -15.28 -20.72 -4.56
N GLU A 358 -16.28 -20.62 -5.44
CA GLU A 358 -17.54 -21.32 -5.29
C GLU A 358 -17.60 -22.66 -6.03
N GLU A 359 -17.08 -22.71 -7.26
CA GLU A 359 -17.35 -23.82 -8.17
C GLU A 359 -16.07 -24.57 -8.62
N PHE A 360 -14.91 -23.90 -8.66
CA PHE A 360 -13.70 -24.47 -9.23
C PHE A 360 -12.71 -24.97 -8.16
N SER A 361 -12.16 -26.16 -8.42
CA SER A 361 -10.93 -26.62 -7.76
C SER A 361 -10.16 -27.58 -8.66
N ASP A 362 -8.84 -27.56 -8.57
CA ASP A 362 -7.97 -28.54 -9.18
C ASP A 362 -7.33 -29.39 -8.07
N ASN A 363 -7.71 -30.67 -7.99
CA ASN A 363 -7.31 -31.58 -6.90
C ASN A 363 -7.61 -31.03 -5.49
N GLY A 364 -8.75 -30.35 -5.30
CA GLY A 364 -9.13 -29.78 -4.02
C GLY A 364 -8.39 -28.46 -3.69
N GLU A 365 -7.76 -27.81 -4.67
CA GLU A 365 -7.02 -26.56 -4.51
C GLU A 365 -7.55 -25.46 -5.44
N THR A 366 -7.50 -24.22 -5.00
CA THR A 366 -7.85 -23.03 -5.80
C THR A 366 -6.96 -21.85 -5.45
N VAL A 367 -7.12 -20.73 -6.18
CA VAL A 367 -6.34 -19.51 -5.98
C VAL A 367 -7.26 -18.33 -5.68
N MET A 368 -6.79 -17.41 -4.85
CA MET A 368 -7.49 -16.16 -4.56
C MET A 368 -6.57 -14.96 -4.85
N MET A 369 -7.04 -14.11 -5.76
CA MET A 369 -6.38 -12.86 -6.18
C MET A 369 -7.24 -11.66 -5.76
N ALA A 370 -6.78 -10.45 -6.03
CA ALA A 370 -7.54 -9.24 -5.80
C ALA A 370 -7.97 -8.63 -7.14
N PRO A 371 -9.28 -8.67 -7.51
CA PRO A 371 -9.78 -8.04 -8.73
C PRO A 371 -9.47 -6.54 -8.78
N GLY A 372 -9.08 -6.06 -9.96
CA GLY A 372 -8.54 -4.73 -10.21
C GLY A 372 -9.58 -3.62 -10.22
N GLY A 373 -10.84 -3.91 -10.57
CA GLY A 373 -11.85 -2.86 -10.78
C GLY A 373 -12.02 -1.87 -9.64
N SER A 374 -11.78 -2.31 -8.39
CA SER A 374 -11.84 -1.43 -7.21
C SER A 374 -10.59 -0.57 -6.98
N MET A 375 -9.56 -0.75 -7.77
CA MET A 375 -8.28 -0.01 -7.71
C MET A 375 -8.27 1.18 -8.68
N TYR A 376 -9.38 1.42 -9.38
CA TYR A 376 -9.57 2.52 -10.32
C TYR A 376 -10.62 3.50 -9.81
N ALA A 377 -10.40 4.79 -10.04
CA ALA A 377 -11.42 5.82 -9.88
C ALA A 377 -12.29 5.93 -11.15
N THR A 378 -11.71 5.64 -12.32
CA THR A 378 -12.41 5.66 -13.61
C THR A 378 -13.37 4.47 -13.71
N PRO A 379 -14.70 4.70 -13.89
CA PRO A 379 -15.67 3.62 -14.00
C PRO A 379 -15.38 2.67 -15.17
N GLY A 380 -15.49 1.37 -14.91
CA GLY A 380 -15.32 0.32 -15.93
C GLY A 380 -13.89 -0.07 -16.27
N LYS A 381 -12.89 0.64 -15.72
CA LYS A 381 -11.48 0.25 -15.81
C LYS A 381 -11.17 -0.95 -14.91
N GLY A 382 -10.13 -1.69 -15.24
CA GLY A 382 -9.65 -2.83 -14.43
C GLY A 382 -10.58 -4.03 -14.38
N LYS A 383 -11.57 -4.12 -15.28
CA LYS A 383 -12.64 -5.13 -15.24
C LYS A 383 -12.13 -6.56 -15.32
N ASN A 384 -11.10 -6.79 -16.12
CA ASN A 384 -10.46 -8.10 -16.30
C ASN A 384 -9.07 -8.17 -15.67
N GLU A 385 -8.72 -7.18 -14.85
CA GLU A 385 -7.41 -7.11 -14.20
C GLU A 385 -7.45 -7.68 -12.79
N VAL A 386 -6.32 -8.22 -12.36
CA VAL A 386 -6.11 -8.73 -11.00
C VAL A 386 -4.77 -8.28 -10.47
N ARG A 387 -4.73 -7.97 -9.16
CA ARG A 387 -3.46 -7.86 -8.44
C ARG A 387 -3.13 -9.18 -7.78
N MET A 388 -1.89 -9.63 -7.94
CA MET A 388 -1.34 -10.79 -7.25
C MET A 388 -0.15 -10.36 -6.39
N ALA A 389 -0.16 -10.76 -5.11
CA ALA A 389 0.94 -10.55 -4.18
C ALA A 389 1.81 -11.82 -4.12
N TYR A 390 3.10 -11.71 -4.43
CA TYR A 390 4.04 -12.84 -4.39
C TYR A 390 4.67 -12.98 -2.99
N VAL A 391 3.81 -13.07 -1.97
CA VAL A 391 4.19 -13.12 -0.54
C VAL A 391 4.24 -14.54 0.03
N ILE A 392 4.00 -15.56 -0.80
CA ILE A 392 4.11 -16.97 -0.43
C ILE A 392 5.33 -17.62 -1.08
N GLU A 393 5.74 -18.77 -0.60
CA GLU A 393 6.93 -19.49 -1.09
C GLU A 393 6.85 -19.82 -2.59
N SER A 394 7.99 -19.80 -3.30
CA SER A 394 8.06 -19.98 -4.75
C SER A 394 7.36 -21.25 -5.26
N HIS A 395 7.48 -22.40 -4.58
CA HIS A 395 6.82 -23.63 -5.00
C HIS A 395 5.27 -23.53 -4.89
N LYS A 396 4.76 -22.77 -3.92
CA LYS A 396 3.32 -22.49 -3.80
C LYS A 396 2.84 -21.52 -4.89
N ILE A 397 3.69 -20.55 -5.28
CA ILE A 397 3.41 -19.66 -6.41
C ILE A 397 3.33 -20.47 -7.71
N GLU A 398 4.28 -21.38 -7.96
CA GLU A 398 4.24 -22.26 -9.15
C GLU A 398 2.91 -23.02 -9.23
N ARG A 399 2.55 -23.70 -8.13
CA ARG A 399 1.29 -24.45 -8.07
C ARG A 399 0.05 -23.54 -8.27
N ALA A 400 0.03 -22.37 -7.62
CA ALA A 400 -1.07 -21.41 -7.76
C ALA A 400 -1.24 -20.96 -9.23
N MET A 401 -0.14 -20.75 -9.95
CA MET A 401 -0.19 -20.35 -11.36
C MET A 401 -0.62 -21.50 -12.28
N ASP A 402 -0.22 -22.74 -12.00
CA ASP A 402 -0.73 -23.90 -12.73
C ASP A 402 -2.25 -24.05 -12.57
N ILE A 403 -2.76 -23.84 -11.36
CA ILE A 403 -4.21 -23.80 -11.08
C ILE A 403 -4.87 -22.66 -11.84
N LEU A 404 -4.30 -21.46 -11.83
CA LEU A 404 -4.84 -20.30 -12.54
C LEU A 404 -4.94 -20.54 -14.05
N LYS A 405 -3.88 -21.10 -14.68
CA LYS A 405 -3.88 -21.46 -16.10
C LYS A 405 -5.05 -22.38 -16.44
N LYS A 406 -5.17 -23.47 -15.71
CA LYS A 406 -6.26 -24.44 -15.90
C LYS A 406 -7.64 -23.82 -15.64
N ALA A 407 -7.74 -22.98 -14.62
CA ALA A 407 -8.99 -22.29 -14.30
C ALA A 407 -9.45 -21.37 -15.43
N ILE A 408 -8.54 -20.60 -16.05
CA ILE A 408 -8.86 -19.73 -17.20
C ILE A 408 -9.36 -20.57 -18.39
N GLU A 409 -8.71 -21.69 -18.69
CA GLU A 409 -9.12 -22.61 -19.75
C GLU A 409 -10.55 -23.14 -19.52
N VAL A 410 -10.84 -23.60 -18.30
CA VAL A 410 -12.16 -24.12 -17.92
C VAL A 410 -13.22 -23.02 -17.91
N TYR A 411 -12.90 -21.84 -17.39
CA TYR A 411 -13.83 -20.70 -17.32
C TYR A 411 -14.26 -20.24 -18.71
N ASN A 412 -13.33 -20.12 -19.65
CA ASN A 412 -13.58 -19.66 -21.01
C ASN A 412 -14.26 -20.73 -21.91
N ALA A 413 -14.27 -22.00 -21.50
CA ALA A 413 -14.96 -23.07 -22.18
C ALA A 413 -16.42 -23.24 -21.75
N ARG A 414 -16.91 -22.47 -20.79
CA ARG A 414 -18.30 -22.49 -20.30
C ARG A 414 -19.23 -21.76 -21.29
#